data_e4fae9aa24484806a2ead093caad14ac
#
_entry.id   e4fae9aa24484806a2ead093caad14ac
#
_cell.length_a   1.000
_cell.length_b   1.000
_cell.length_c   1.000
_cell.angle_alpha   90.00
_cell.angle_beta   90.00
_cell.angle_gamma   90.00
#
_symmetry.space_group_name_H-M   'P 1'
#
loop_
_entity.id
_entity.type
_entity.pdbx_description
1 polymer ?
#
loop_
_entity_poly.entity_id
_entity_poly.type
_entity_poly.pdbx_seq_one_letter_code
_entity_poly.pdbx_strand_id
1 'polypeptide(L)'
;MMDTPLRTSEIRKEKIVMWKKFCAALLLMLLLPACALAEVVISEIMTSNGTYESGHAYDWIELHNTGKSTVDISGWYLSDSKKNKMKFQFPQGTKLKADGYLTVFCTGSDEADVGKGSEFYATFALSSSGESIYLSDANGNQLQKLKYPQQYGCVSYGTADDGATYGFFENATRGKKNDTTIYSGRVDAPVLDTAGGFYTDSVTVMAHSVLSGATLRYTTDGSTPTAKSKEFPADGLTIKETTVVRIRAFQPEYVPSPTVSATYFINDDPATPI
;
A
#
# COMPACT_ATOMS: atom_id res chain seq x y z
N MET A 1 21.75 -78.24 24.68
CA MET A 1 20.53 -77.42 24.53
C MET A 1 20.79 -76.53 23.36
N MET A 2 20.12 -76.82 22.25
CA MET A 2 20.27 -76.03 21.00
C MET A 2 19.36 -74.82 21.06
N ASP A 3 19.91 -73.61 21.04
CA ASP A 3 19.15 -72.38 20.99
C ASP A 3 18.76 -72.06 19.53
N THR A 4 17.53 -71.79 19.32
CA THR A 4 16.79 -71.85 18.06
C THR A 4 17.06 -70.56 17.20
N PRO A 5 17.38 -70.67 15.87
CA PRO A 5 17.67 -69.58 15.00
C PRO A 5 16.41 -68.77 14.52
N LEU A 6 15.24 -69.06 15.08
CA LEU A 6 13.97 -68.44 14.64
C LEU A 6 13.72 -67.02 15.13
N ARG A 7 14.37 -66.56 16.19
CA ARG A 7 14.11 -65.24 16.81
C ARG A 7 14.71 -64.05 16.04
N THR A 8 15.79 -64.29 15.29
CA THR A 8 16.46 -63.20 14.52
C THR A 8 15.78 -62.87 13.20
N SER A 9 15.08 -63.85 12.59
CA SER A 9 14.34 -63.59 11.33
C SER A 9 13.06 -62.84 11.55
N GLU A 10 12.39 -63.00 12.67
CA GLU A 10 11.16 -62.22 13.00
C GLU A 10 11.49 -60.80 13.36
N ILE A 11 12.53 -60.51 14.15
CA ILE A 11 12.99 -59.15 14.49
C ILE A 11 13.41 -58.41 13.22
N ARG A 12 13.96 -59.08 12.24
CA ARG A 12 14.35 -58.47 10.95
C ARG A 12 13.12 -58.13 10.09
N LYS A 13 12.08 -58.94 10.11
CA LYS A 13 10.83 -58.70 9.42
C LYS A 13 10.05 -57.50 10.04
N GLU A 14 9.99 -57.42 11.36
CA GLU A 14 9.34 -56.31 12.05
C GLU A 14 10.06 -54.96 11.80
N LYS A 15 11.39 -54.96 11.82
CA LYS A 15 12.17 -53.75 11.48
C LYS A 15 11.94 -53.27 10.04
N ILE A 16 11.84 -54.22 9.08
CA ILE A 16 11.59 -53.90 7.67
C ILE A 16 10.15 -53.34 7.50
N VAL A 17 9.16 -53.89 8.19
CA VAL A 17 7.79 -53.43 8.16
C VAL A 17 7.66 -52.04 8.80
N MET A 18 8.34 -51.83 9.92
CA MET A 18 8.37 -50.55 10.62
C MET A 18 9.07 -49.47 9.77
N TRP A 19 10.16 -49.81 9.08
CA TRP A 19 10.85 -48.86 8.19
C TRP A 19 10.04 -48.52 6.94
N LYS A 20 9.32 -49.50 6.36
CA LYS A 20 8.37 -49.26 5.26
C LYS A 20 7.20 -48.35 5.68
N LYS A 21 6.67 -48.51 6.90
CA LYS A 21 5.65 -47.62 7.45
C LYS A 21 6.20 -46.23 7.73
N PHE A 22 7.45 -46.11 8.18
CA PHE A 22 8.11 -44.82 8.42
C PHE A 22 8.42 -44.08 7.10
N CYS A 23 8.88 -44.79 6.07
CA CYS A 23 9.11 -44.23 4.74
C CYS A 23 7.78 -43.82 4.07
N ALA A 24 6.70 -44.61 4.24
CA ALA A 24 5.38 -44.26 3.73
C ALA A 24 4.79 -43.02 4.45
N ALA A 25 4.99 -42.90 5.77
CA ALA A 25 4.58 -41.73 6.53
C ALA A 25 5.41 -40.45 6.15
N LEU A 26 6.72 -40.63 5.90
CA LEU A 26 7.60 -39.55 5.44
C LEU A 26 7.26 -39.11 4.01
N LEU A 27 6.87 -40.03 3.13
CA LEU A 27 6.43 -39.74 1.77
C LEU A 27 5.05 -39.03 1.75
N LEU A 28 4.19 -39.38 2.71
CA LEU A 28 2.87 -38.68 2.88
C LEU A 28 3.03 -37.27 3.47
N MET A 29 4.08 -37.04 4.27
CA MET A 29 4.40 -35.66 4.76
C MET A 29 4.96 -34.76 3.67
N LEU A 30 5.53 -35.29 2.58
CA LEU A 30 6.00 -34.54 1.43
C LEU A 30 4.86 -34.20 0.44
N LEU A 31 3.64 -34.65 0.69
CA LEU A 31 2.42 -34.35 -0.06
C LEU A 31 1.46 -33.41 0.70
N LEU A 32 1.95 -32.73 1.75
CA LEU A 32 1.22 -31.53 2.18
C LEU A 32 1.23 -30.58 0.99
N PRO A 33 0.08 -30.17 0.44
CA PRO A 33 0.08 -29.11 -0.52
C PRO A 33 0.79 -27.97 0.17
N ALA A 34 1.93 -27.50 -0.36
CA ALA A 34 2.40 -26.18 -0.08
C ALA A 34 1.13 -25.34 -0.25
N CYS A 35 0.69 -24.66 0.80
CA CYS A 35 -0.39 -23.69 0.70
C CYS A 35 0.06 -22.79 -0.43
N ALA A 36 -0.43 -23.03 -1.65
CA ALA A 36 -0.10 -22.21 -2.80
C ALA A 36 -0.67 -20.85 -2.41
N LEU A 37 0.21 -19.93 -2.03
CA LEU A 37 -0.14 -18.52 -1.96
C LEU A 37 -0.87 -18.25 -3.27
N ALA A 38 -2.01 -17.59 -3.22
CA ALA A 38 -2.76 -17.27 -4.43
C ALA A 38 -1.78 -16.62 -5.41
N GLU A 39 -1.64 -17.18 -6.62
CA GLU A 39 -0.73 -16.62 -7.62
C GLU A 39 -1.12 -15.19 -8.00
N VAL A 40 -2.40 -14.83 -7.86
CA VAL A 40 -2.92 -13.48 -8.10
C VAL A 40 -3.30 -12.85 -6.78
N VAL A 41 -2.69 -11.71 -6.48
CA VAL A 41 -2.91 -10.95 -5.25
C VAL A 41 -3.33 -9.51 -5.55
N ILE A 42 -4.05 -8.89 -4.62
CA ILE A 42 -4.24 -7.44 -4.62
C ILE A 42 -2.90 -6.83 -4.18
N SER A 43 -2.17 -6.26 -5.13
CA SER A 43 -0.80 -5.74 -4.90
C SER A 43 -0.80 -4.35 -4.33
N GLU A 44 -1.68 -3.48 -4.82
CA GLU A 44 -1.72 -2.07 -4.42
C GLU A 44 -3.14 -1.51 -4.58
N ILE A 45 -3.48 -0.55 -3.73
CA ILE A 45 -4.70 0.25 -3.85
C ILE A 45 -4.36 1.72 -3.67
N MET A 46 -5.13 2.57 -4.33
CA MET A 46 -5.13 4.01 -4.14
C MET A 46 -6.55 4.48 -3.94
N THR A 47 -6.82 5.13 -2.81
CA THR A 47 -8.03 5.92 -2.60
C THR A 47 -7.64 7.39 -2.56
N SER A 48 -8.57 8.30 -2.76
CA SER A 48 -8.29 9.74 -2.74
C SER A 48 -7.13 10.13 -3.66
N ASN A 49 -7.16 9.58 -4.88
CA ASN A 49 -6.16 9.87 -5.91
C ASN A 49 -6.24 11.36 -6.30
N GLY A 50 -5.23 12.14 -5.90
CA GLY A 50 -5.08 13.55 -6.26
C GLY A 50 -4.36 13.77 -7.59
N THR A 51 -3.86 12.70 -8.23
CA THR A 51 -3.13 12.78 -9.49
C THR A 51 -4.03 12.37 -10.65
N TYR A 52 -4.18 13.27 -11.61
CA TYR A 52 -4.88 13.00 -12.86
C TYR A 52 -3.97 12.20 -13.80
N GLU A 53 -3.92 10.88 -13.65
CA GLU A 53 -3.41 10.02 -14.70
C GLU A 53 -4.56 9.69 -15.64
N SER A 54 -4.36 9.89 -16.93
CA SER A 54 -5.37 9.66 -17.98
C SER A 54 -6.64 10.52 -17.87
N GLY A 55 -6.56 11.72 -17.25
CA GLY A 55 -7.67 12.67 -17.17
C GLY A 55 -8.71 12.39 -16.08
N HIS A 56 -8.55 11.33 -15.28
CA HIS A 56 -9.46 10.97 -14.20
C HIS A 56 -8.69 10.68 -12.91
N ALA A 57 -9.24 11.18 -11.79
CA ALA A 57 -8.72 10.96 -10.43
C ALA A 57 -9.47 9.80 -9.75
N TYR A 58 -9.70 8.68 -10.46
CA TYR A 58 -10.40 7.54 -9.88
C TYR A 58 -9.53 6.81 -8.86
N ASP A 59 -10.18 6.29 -7.83
CA ASP A 59 -9.60 5.25 -6.98
C ASP A 59 -9.27 4.00 -7.82
N TRP A 60 -8.33 3.19 -7.38
CA TRP A 60 -8.00 1.98 -8.13
C TRP A 60 -7.49 0.84 -7.23
N ILE A 61 -7.65 -0.36 -7.74
CA ILE A 61 -7.13 -1.61 -7.21
C ILE A 61 -6.20 -2.20 -8.26
N GLU A 62 -5.01 -2.62 -7.86
CA GLU A 62 -4.10 -3.37 -8.71
C GLU A 62 -4.04 -4.83 -8.31
N LEU A 63 -4.07 -5.72 -9.29
CA LEU A 63 -3.78 -7.13 -9.16
C LEU A 63 -2.40 -7.44 -9.73
N HIS A 64 -1.64 -8.28 -9.04
CA HIS A 64 -0.34 -8.79 -9.47
C HIS A 64 -0.37 -10.32 -9.53
N ASN A 65 0.08 -10.89 -10.62
CA ASN A 65 0.33 -12.33 -10.72
C ASN A 65 1.77 -12.64 -10.28
N THR A 66 1.92 -13.09 -9.05
CA THR A 66 3.22 -13.45 -8.46
C THR A 66 3.76 -14.79 -8.98
N GLY A 67 2.96 -15.52 -9.77
CA GLY A 67 3.30 -16.82 -10.34
C GLY A 67 4.19 -16.73 -11.58
N LYS A 68 4.66 -17.90 -12.03
CA LYS A 68 5.56 -18.04 -13.18
C LYS A 68 4.81 -18.37 -14.49
N SER A 69 3.50 -18.48 -14.43
CA SER A 69 2.63 -18.80 -15.57
C SER A 69 1.52 -17.76 -15.71
N THR A 70 0.95 -17.65 -16.90
CA THR A 70 -0.24 -16.83 -17.14
C THR A 70 -1.44 -17.43 -16.44
N VAL A 71 -2.18 -16.64 -15.69
CA VAL A 71 -3.43 -17.03 -15.04
C VAL A 71 -4.61 -16.47 -15.85
N ASP A 72 -5.59 -17.32 -16.12
CA ASP A 72 -6.87 -16.90 -16.69
C ASP A 72 -7.79 -16.51 -15.56
N ILE A 73 -8.12 -15.21 -15.45
CA ILE A 73 -8.99 -14.63 -14.43
C ILE A 73 -10.38 -14.29 -14.99
N SER A 74 -10.73 -14.86 -16.13
CA SER A 74 -12.06 -14.71 -16.75
C SER A 74 -13.16 -15.09 -15.75
N GLY A 75 -14.12 -14.19 -15.59
CA GLY A 75 -15.24 -14.43 -14.68
C GLY A 75 -14.94 -14.28 -13.20
N TRP A 76 -13.71 -13.97 -12.80
CA TRP A 76 -13.38 -13.62 -11.41
C TRP A 76 -14.07 -12.33 -11.00
N TYR A 77 -14.14 -12.07 -9.69
CA TYR A 77 -14.87 -10.93 -9.15
C TYR A 77 -14.00 -10.10 -8.21
N LEU A 78 -14.22 -8.78 -8.26
CA LEU A 78 -13.79 -7.81 -7.25
C LEU A 78 -15.02 -7.15 -6.59
N SER A 79 -14.90 -6.85 -5.30
CA SER A 79 -15.94 -6.14 -4.55
C SER A 79 -15.39 -5.46 -3.30
N ASP A 80 -15.99 -4.34 -2.94
CA ASP A 80 -15.88 -3.62 -1.66
C ASP A 80 -16.87 -4.15 -0.60
N SER A 81 -17.72 -5.12 -0.92
CA SER A 81 -18.84 -5.53 -0.08
C SER A 81 -18.74 -6.99 0.37
N LYS A 82 -18.79 -7.21 1.70
CA LYS A 82 -18.91 -8.55 2.28
C LYS A 82 -20.22 -9.25 1.88
N LYS A 83 -21.31 -8.48 1.71
CA LYS A 83 -22.66 -9.02 1.39
C LYS A 83 -22.81 -9.39 -0.07
N ASN A 84 -22.13 -8.66 -0.95
CA ASN A 84 -22.13 -8.92 -2.39
C ASN A 84 -20.69 -8.92 -2.90
N LYS A 85 -20.06 -10.08 -2.98
CA LYS A 85 -18.66 -10.24 -3.43
C LYS A 85 -18.49 -10.23 -4.95
N MET A 86 -19.60 -10.06 -5.70
CA MET A 86 -19.65 -10.19 -7.15
C MET A 86 -20.05 -8.86 -7.82
N LYS A 87 -19.58 -7.72 -7.31
CA LYS A 87 -19.93 -6.39 -7.85
C LYS A 87 -19.32 -6.11 -9.22
N PHE A 88 -18.06 -6.47 -9.41
CA PHE A 88 -17.35 -6.33 -10.68
C PHE A 88 -16.87 -7.70 -11.14
N GLN A 89 -17.15 -8.06 -12.41
CA GLN A 89 -16.72 -9.32 -13.01
C GLN A 89 -15.73 -9.06 -14.15
N PHE A 90 -14.58 -9.74 -14.10
CA PHE A 90 -13.63 -9.70 -15.20
C PHE A 90 -14.21 -10.35 -16.47
N PRO A 91 -14.14 -9.68 -17.63
CA PRO A 91 -14.64 -10.20 -18.89
C PRO A 91 -13.98 -11.52 -19.30
N GLN A 92 -14.68 -12.27 -20.18
CA GLN A 92 -14.11 -13.47 -20.77
C GLN A 92 -12.85 -13.15 -21.59
N GLY A 93 -11.84 -14.00 -21.47
CA GLY A 93 -10.55 -13.82 -22.11
C GLY A 93 -9.56 -12.95 -21.34
N THR A 94 -9.93 -12.50 -20.11
CA THR A 94 -9.02 -11.72 -19.26
C THR A 94 -7.91 -12.61 -18.71
N LYS A 95 -6.67 -12.31 -19.10
CA LYS A 95 -5.48 -13.10 -18.71
C LYS A 95 -4.44 -12.19 -18.09
N LEU A 96 -3.92 -12.60 -16.96
CA LEU A 96 -2.85 -11.92 -16.24
C LEU A 96 -1.54 -12.72 -16.43
N LYS A 97 -0.59 -12.16 -17.18
CA LYS A 97 0.70 -12.81 -17.46
C LYS A 97 1.49 -13.06 -16.19
N ALA A 98 2.44 -13.99 -16.26
CA ALA A 98 3.43 -14.16 -15.18
C ALA A 98 4.11 -12.81 -14.87
N ASP A 99 4.25 -12.49 -13.59
CA ASP A 99 4.80 -11.22 -13.08
C ASP A 99 4.09 -9.97 -13.67
N GLY A 100 2.85 -10.13 -14.13
CA GLY A 100 2.06 -9.07 -14.76
C GLY A 100 1.15 -8.35 -13.77
N TYR A 101 0.81 -7.11 -14.13
CA TYR A 101 -0.07 -6.23 -13.35
C TYR A 101 -1.33 -5.91 -14.13
N LEU A 102 -2.42 -5.67 -13.41
CA LEU A 102 -3.72 -5.30 -13.97
C LEU A 102 -4.42 -4.34 -13.02
N THR A 103 -4.88 -3.21 -13.54
CA THR A 103 -5.56 -2.16 -12.77
C THR A 103 -7.07 -2.20 -12.97
N VAL A 104 -7.82 -2.07 -11.88
CA VAL A 104 -9.26 -1.82 -11.89
C VAL A 104 -9.53 -0.47 -11.25
N PHE A 105 -9.97 0.49 -12.06
CA PHE A 105 -10.41 1.80 -11.59
C PHE A 105 -11.80 1.69 -10.95
N CYS A 106 -11.95 2.29 -9.78
CA CYS A 106 -13.19 2.29 -9.02
C CYS A 106 -13.88 3.64 -9.21
N THR A 107 -14.83 3.72 -10.13
CA THR A 107 -15.38 4.98 -10.61
C THR A 107 -16.51 5.53 -9.74
N GLY A 108 -17.19 4.67 -8.98
CA GLY A 108 -18.39 5.04 -8.24
C GLY A 108 -19.58 5.41 -9.15
N SER A 109 -19.52 5.07 -10.44
CA SER A 109 -20.52 5.42 -11.44
C SER A 109 -21.00 4.19 -12.19
N ASP A 110 -22.31 4.07 -12.38
CA ASP A 110 -22.93 2.97 -13.13
C ASP A 110 -22.70 3.04 -14.65
N GLU A 111 -22.17 4.17 -15.15
CA GLU A 111 -21.91 4.39 -16.59
C GLU A 111 -20.47 3.98 -17.01
N ALA A 112 -19.72 3.33 -16.14
CA ALA A 112 -18.35 2.93 -16.45
C ALA A 112 -18.32 1.86 -17.55
N ASP A 113 -17.54 2.12 -18.61
CA ASP A 113 -17.14 1.06 -19.56
C ASP A 113 -16.30 0.04 -18.78
N VAL A 114 -16.57 -1.26 -19.01
CA VAL A 114 -15.84 -2.33 -18.30
C VAL A 114 -14.34 -2.30 -18.58
N GLY A 115 -13.90 -1.69 -19.72
CA GLY A 115 -12.48 -1.62 -20.09
C GLY A 115 -11.98 -2.92 -20.72
N LYS A 116 -10.67 -2.97 -21.00
CA LYS A 116 -9.99 -4.11 -21.61
C LYS A 116 -8.48 -4.06 -21.40
N GLY A 117 -7.81 -5.18 -21.69
CA GLY A 117 -6.35 -5.26 -21.61
C GLY A 117 -5.86 -5.31 -20.17
N SER A 118 -5.14 -4.29 -19.72
CA SER A 118 -4.61 -4.16 -18.35
C SER A 118 -5.37 -3.14 -17.50
N GLU A 119 -6.42 -2.50 -18.03
CA GLU A 119 -7.21 -1.48 -17.36
C GLU A 119 -8.70 -1.78 -17.45
N PHE A 120 -9.36 -1.84 -16.32
CA PHE A 120 -10.79 -2.12 -16.18
C PHE A 120 -11.43 -1.06 -15.29
N TYR A 121 -12.76 -0.97 -15.34
CA TYR A 121 -13.54 0.02 -14.61
C TYR A 121 -14.68 -0.66 -13.85
N ALA A 122 -14.64 -0.54 -12.52
CA ALA A 122 -15.68 -1.02 -11.63
C ALA A 122 -16.59 0.12 -11.20
N THR A 123 -17.87 -0.15 -11.02
CA THR A 123 -18.90 0.85 -10.68
C THR A 123 -18.93 1.23 -9.20
N PHE A 124 -18.22 0.52 -8.33
CA PHE A 124 -18.08 0.89 -6.91
C PHE A 124 -16.91 1.86 -6.70
N ALA A 125 -16.93 2.61 -5.60
CA ALA A 125 -15.85 3.47 -5.15
C ALA A 125 -15.17 2.88 -3.91
N LEU A 126 -13.95 3.31 -3.60
CA LEU A 126 -13.23 2.89 -2.40
C LEU A 126 -13.38 3.93 -1.29
N SER A 127 -13.55 3.47 -0.06
CA SER A 127 -13.62 4.35 1.10
C SER A 127 -12.25 4.80 1.58
N SER A 128 -12.00 6.11 1.64
CA SER A 128 -10.79 6.64 2.26
C SER A 128 -10.71 6.42 3.77
N SER A 129 -11.83 6.11 4.43
CA SER A 129 -11.88 5.79 5.87
C SER A 129 -11.44 4.36 6.18
N GLY A 130 -11.12 3.56 5.15
CA GLY A 130 -10.77 2.16 5.28
C GLY A 130 -11.97 1.23 5.14
N GLU A 131 -11.75 0.08 4.51
CA GLU A 131 -12.74 -0.97 4.33
C GLU A 131 -12.08 -2.31 3.98
N SER A 132 -12.81 -3.22 3.37
CA SER A 132 -12.29 -4.51 2.89
C SER A 132 -12.63 -4.71 1.42
N ILE A 133 -11.63 -5.13 0.65
CA ILE A 133 -11.76 -5.57 -0.73
C ILE A 133 -11.72 -7.09 -0.77
N TYR A 134 -12.56 -7.68 -1.61
CA TYR A 134 -12.68 -9.12 -1.81
C TYR A 134 -12.36 -9.46 -3.26
N LEU A 135 -11.40 -10.37 -3.45
CA LEU A 135 -11.12 -11.04 -4.71
C LEU A 135 -11.70 -12.45 -4.65
N SER A 136 -12.51 -12.83 -5.63
CA SER A 136 -13.14 -14.15 -5.69
C SER A 136 -12.95 -14.78 -7.07
N ASP A 137 -12.91 -16.12 -7.12
CA ASP A 137 -12.87 -16.86 -8.38
C ASP A 137 -14.19 -16.78 -9.17
N ALA A 138 -14.24 -17.41 -10.34
CA ALA A 138 -15.44 -17.43 -11.19
C ALA A 138 -16.65 -18.16 -10.56
N ASN A 139 -16.43 -18.98 -9.52
CA ASN A 139 -17.48 -19.67 -8.77
C ASN A 139 -17.94 -18.86 -7.55
N GLY A 140 -17.33 -17.68 -7.30
CA GLY A 140 -17.60 -16.85 -6.13
C GLY A 140 -16.86 -17.27 -4.87
N ASN A 141 -15.93 -18.22 -4.94
CA ASN A 141 -15.09 -18.57 -3.80
C ASN A 141 -14.10 -17.45 -3.53
N GLN A 142 -14.03 -17.00 -2.27
CA GLN A 142 -13.11 -15.95 -1.88
C GLN A 142 -11.67 -16.45 -1.95
N LEU A 143 -10.86 -15.83 -2.81
CA LEU A 143 -9.42 -16.07 -2.93
C LEU A 143 -8.63 -15.21 -1.95
N GLN A 144 -8.98 -13.91 -1.87
CA GLN A 144 -8.32 -12.96 -0.98
C GLN A 144 -9.34 -11.99 -0.35
N LYS A 145 -9.01 -11.53 0.84
CA LYS A 145 -9.63 -10.38 1.48
C LYS A 145 -8.51 -9.45 1.94
N LEU A 146 -8.45 -8.27 1.39
CA LEU A 146 -7.61 -7.20 1.87
C LEU A 146 -8.43 -6.24 2.74
N LYS A 147 -8.12 -6.14 4.03
CA LYS A 147 -8.64 -5.08 4.89
C LYS A 147 -7.58 -3.98 4.95
N TYR A 148 -7.94 -2.78 4.54
CA TYR A 148 -7.05 -1.64 4.60
C TYR A 148 -7.56 -0.59 5.60
N PRO A 149 -6.64 0.15 6.26
CA PRO A 149 -6.98 1.20 7.23
C PRO A 149 -7.39 2.50 6.51
N GLN A 150 -7.64 3.54 7.30
CA GLN A 150 -7.78 4.91 6.77
C GLN A 150 -6.63 5.23 5.82
N GLN A 151 -6.97 5.82 4.69
CA GLN A 151 -6.05 6.17 3.63
C GLN A 151 -5.71 7.66 3.63
N TYR A 152 -4.66 8.01 2.92
CA TYR A 152 -4.16 9.38 2.82
C TYR A 152 -4.11 9.81 1.36
N GLY A 153 -4.39 11.07 1.06
CA GLY A 153 -4.30 11.59 -0.31
C GLY A 153 -2.89 11.40 -0.91
N CYS A 154 -2.83 10.91 -2.13
CA CYS A 154 -1.60 10.64 -2.89
C CYS A 154 -0.64 9.63 -2.24
N VAL A 155 -1.11 8.79 -1.32
CA VAL A 155 -0.37 7.71 -0.68
C VAL A 155 -1.12 6.42 -0.96
N SER A 156 -0.44 5.41 -1.51
CA SER A 156 -1.04 4.11 -1.77
C SER A 156 -0.86 3.14 -0.60
N TYR A 157 -1.61 2.05 -0.62
CA TYR A 157 -1.51 0.98 0.35
C TYR A 157 -1.40 -0.35 -0.37
N GLY A 158 -0.38 -1.13 -0.09
CA GLY A 158 -0.11 -2.35 -0.84
C GLY A 158 0.89 -3.27 -0.15
N THR A 159 1.41 -4.23 -0.92
CA THR A 159 2.39 -5.22 -0.46
C THR A 159 3.70 -5.10 -1.22
N ALA A 160 4.82 -5.41 -0.54
CA ALA A 160 6.15 -5.48 -1.14
C ALA A 160 6.40 -6.88 -1.74
N ASP A 161 5.59 -7.28 -2.72
CA ASP A 161 5.67 -8.50 -3.54
C ASP A 161 5.26 -9.84 -2.90
N ASP A 162 5.01 -9.92 -1.62
CA ASP A 162 4.72 -11.20 -0.95
C ASP A 162 3.23 -11.48 -0.75
N GLY A 163 2.37 -10.45 -0.87
CA GLY A 163 0.93 -10.57 -0.58
C GLY A 163 0.60 -10.85 0.89
N ALA A 164 1.60 -10.91 1.78
CA ALA A 164 1.43 -11.20 3.20
C ALA A 164 1.57 -9.94 4.06
N THR A 165 2.53 -9.07 3.73
CA THR A 165 2.80 -7.84 4.47
C THR A 165 2.28 -6.64 3.70
N TYR A 166 1.41 -5.84 4.32
CA TYR A 166 0.79 -4.66 3.74
C TYR A 166 1.12 -3.41 4.53
N GLY A 167 1.30 -2.30 3.83
CA GLY A 167 1.51 -0.98 4.41
C GLY A 167 1.44 0.13 3.37
N PHE A 168 1.82 1.32 3.77
CA PHE A 168 1.74 2.50 2.92
C PHE A 168 3.00 2.69 2.08
N PHE A 169 2.84 3.27 0.89
CA PHE A 169 3.92 3.70 0.01
C PHE A 169 3.80 5.21 -0.24
N GLU A 170 4.92 5.94 -0.13
CA GLU A 170 4.94 7.39 -0.39
C GLU A 170 4.58 7.70 -1.85
N ASN A 171 4.97 6.82 -2.77
CA ASN A 171 4.69 6.93 -4.20
C ASN A 171 3.96 5.68 -4.68
N ALA A 172 2.83 5.86 -5.34
CA ALA A 172 2.14 4.77 -6.00
C ALA A 172 2.94 4.22 -7.18
N THR A 173 2.86 2.91 -7.38
CA THR A 173 3.66 2.19 -8.38
C THR A 173 2.82 1.46 -9.41
N ARG A 174 1.62 1.94 -9.70
CA ARG A 174 0.66 1.33 -10.61
C ARG A 174 1.30 0.80 -11.91
N GLY A 175 1.02 -0.45 -12.24
CA GLY A 175 1.52 -1.15 -13.44
C GLY A 175 2.94 -1.68 -13.32
N LYS A 176 3.55 -1.66 -12.15
CA LYS A 176 4.92 -2.15 -11.92
C LYS A 176 5.11 -2.57 -10.46
N LYS A 177 6.27 -3.16 -10.20
CA LYS A 177 6.66 -3.62 -8.87
C LYS A 177 6.63 -2.51 -7.83
N ASN A 178 6.02 -2.78 -6.68
CA ASN A 178 5.99 -1.88 -5.55
C ASN A 178 7.39 -1.66 -4.96
N ASP A 179 7.60 -0.50 -4.33
CA ASP A 179 8.81 -0.24 -3.55
C ASP A 179 8.96 -1.25 -2.41
N THR A 180 10.19 -1.45 -1.97
CA THR A 180 10.48 -2.38 -0.86
C THR A 180 10.23 -1.75 0.51
N THR A 181 10.14 -0.43 0.59
CA THR A 181 9.90 0.29 1.83
C THR A 181 8.41 0.41 2.10
N ILE A 182 7.94 -0.29 3.14
CA ILE A 182 6.56 -0.24 3.64
C ILE A 182 6.52 0.66 4.87
N TYR A 183 5.57 1.58 4.90
CA TYR A 183 5.34 2.47 6.02
C TYR A 183 4.11 2.05 6.83
N SER A 184 4.14 2.31 8.14
CA SER A 184 3.04 2.01 9.07
C SER A 184 1.88 3.01 8.98
N GLY A 185 2.13 4.21 8.43
CA GLY A 185 1.16 5.29 8.30
C GLY A 185 1.79 6.52 7.66
N ARG A 186 1.13 7.67 7.76
CA ARG A 186 1.67 8.96 7.36
C ARG A 186 1.69 9.91 8.55
N VAL A 187 2.74 10.73 8.67
CA VAL A 187 2.78 11.80 9.66
C VAL A 187 1.74 12.87 9.29
N ASP A 188 1.01 13.38 10.28
CA ASP A 188 0.09 14.49 10.07
C ASP A 188 0.83 15.78 9.72
N ALA A 189 0.13 16.70 9.03
CA ALA A 189 0.67 18.00 8.69
C ALA A 189 1.12 18.73 9.96
N PRO A 190 2.31 19.38 9.97
CA PRO A 190 2.71 20.23 11.08
C PRO A 190 1.75 21.43 11.22
N VAL A 191 1.65 21.93 12.43
CA VAL A 191 0.90 23.14 12.74
C VAL A 191 1.86 24.31 12.79
N LEU A 192 1.53 25.39 12.05
CA LEU A 192 2.18 26.68 12.17
C LEU A 192 1.42 27.49 13.23
N ASP A 193 2.06 27.73 14.37
CA ASP A 193 1.47 28.49 15.49
C ASP A 193 1.49 30.01 15.20
N THR A 194 2.44 30.42 14.33
CA THR A 194 2.54 31.81 13.84
C THR A 194 1.95 31.87 12.44
N ALA A 195 0.85 32.58 12.26
CA ALA A 195 0.20 32.73 10.97
C ALA A 195 1.08 33.47 9.96
N GLY A 196 0.96 33.14 8.65
CA GLY A 196 1.51 33.96 7.58
C GLY A 196 0.80 35.31 7.52
N GLY A 197 1.48 36.32 7.00
CA GLY A 197 0.92 37.70 6.89
C GLY A 197 1.98 38.78 6.88
N PHE A 198 1.56 40.00 7.14
CA PHE A 198 2.39 41.22 7.12
C PHE A 198 2.90 41.53 8.53
N TYR A 199 4.19 41.77 8.65
CA TYR A 199 4.89 42.02 9.91
C TYR A 199 5.85 43.22 9.74
N THR A 200 6.07 43.97 10.84
CA THR A 200 7.07 45.03 10.92
C THR A 200 8.35 44.48 11.51
N ASP A 201 9.51 44.80 10.89
CA ASP A 201 10.88 44.47 11.28
C ASP A 201 11.22 42.97 11.24
N SER A 202 10.47 42.15 11.96
CA SER A 202 10.71 40.71 12.01
C SER A 202 9.56 39.95 12.66
N VAL A 203 9.54 38.62 12.44
CA VAL A 203 8.61 37.71 13.12
C VAL A 203 9.35 36.41 13.48
N THR A 204 9.06 35.86 14.65
CA THR A 204 9.50 34.50 15.03
C THR A 204 8.39 33.52 14.74
N VAL A 205 8.63 32.67 13.76
CA VAL A 205 7.70 31.61 13.36
C VAL A 205 7.85 30.45 14.32
N MET A 206 6.73 30.03 14.92
CA MET A 206 6.66 28.84 15.77
C MET A 206 5.88 27.74 15.05
N ALA A 207 6.27 26.50 15.23
CA ALA A 207 5.59 25.33 14.64
C ALA A 207 5.80 24.10 15.51
N HIS A 208 4.82 23.18 15.46
CA HIS A 208 4.94 21.88 16.12
C HIS A 208 4.37 20.74 15.27
N SER A 209 4.79 19.52 15.59
CA SER A 209 4.19 18.30 15.04
C SER A 209 3.15 17.76 15.99
N VAL A 210 2.02 17.30 15.44
CA VAL A 210 0.98 16.58 16.22
C VAL A 210 1.49 15.21 16.67
N LEU A 211 2.33 14.56 15.85
CA LEU A 211 2.93 13.28 16.20
C LEU A 211 4.17 13.50 17.07
N SER A 212 4.13 12.97 18.28
CA SER A 212 5.28 13.03 19.19
C SER A 212 6.49 12.30 18.64
N GLY A 213 7.66 12.92 18.73
CA GLY A 213 8.92 12.36 18.23
C GLY A 213 9.19 12.62 16.74
N ALA A 214 8.26 13.22 16.00
CA ALA A 214 8.52 13.62 14.62
C ALA A 214 9.46 14.85 14.57
N THR A 215 10.39 14.81 13.64
CA THR A 215 11.32 15.92 13.37
C THR A 215 10.72 16.86 12.35
N LEU A 216 10.62 18.15 12.65
CA LEU A 216 10.25 19.19 11.69
C LEU A 216 11.45 19.63 10.87
N ARG A 217 11.29 19.70 9.56
CA ARG A 217 12.30 20.24 8.64
C ARG A 217 11.69 21.32 7.78
N TYR A 218 12.52 22.30 7.41
CA TYR A 218 12.03 23.48 6.68
C TYR A 218 12.94 23.89 5.53
N THR A 219 12.38 24.69 4.64
CA THR A 219 13.05 25.43 3.58
C THR A 219 12.51 26.86 3.50
N THR A 220 13.31 27.79 2.98
CA THR A 220 12.93 29.19 2.74
C THR A 220 13.15 29.61 1.29
N ASP A 221 13.54 28.69 0.42
CA ASP A 221 13.83 28.89 -1.00
C ASP A 221 12.69 28.42 -1.93
N GLY A 222 11.55 28.07 -1.36
CA GLY A 222 10.39 27.53 -2.10
C GLY A 222 10.49 26.03 -2.43
N SER A 223 11.60 25.36 -2.15
CA SER A 223 11.74 23.92 -2.36
C SER A 223 10.90 23.13 -1.34
N THR A 224 10.55 21.87 -1.67
CA THR A 224 9.87 20.99 -0.73
C THR A 224 10.87 20.45 0.29
N PRO A 225 10.61 20.56 1.61
CA PRO A 225 11.50 20.01 2.63
C PRO A 225 11.66 18.49 2.49
N THR A 226 12.89 18.02 2.60
CA THR A 226 13.27 16.61 2.59
C THR A 226 13.83 16.20 3.96
N ALA A 227 14.07 14.92 4.17
CA ALA A 227 14.71 14.41 5.39
C ALA A 227 16.15 14.98 5.61
N LYS A 228 16.75 15.61 4.57
CA LYS A 228 18.08 16.25 4.61
C LYS A 228 18.00 17.77 4.77
N SER A 229 16.83 18.37 4.70
CA SER A 229 16.64 19.82 4.90
C SER A 229 16.97 20.22 6.34
N LYS A 230 17.16 21.52 6.58
CA LYS A 230 17.43 22.03 7.92
C LYS A 230 16.32 21.66 8.90
N GLU A 231 16.71 21.31 10.12
CA GLU A 231 15.77 21.06 11.20
C GLU A 231 15.17 22.39 11.68
N PHE A 232 13.86 22.39 11.93
CA PHE A 232 13.17 23.59 12.41
C PHE A 232 13.59 23.86 13.86
N PRO A 233 14.04 25.10 14.18
CA PRO A 233 14.53 25.42 15.52
C PRO A 233 13.43 25.31 16.59
N ALA A 234 13.76 24.70 17.72
CA ALA A 234 12.82 24.53 18.82
C ALA A 234 12.35 25.87 19.45
N ASP A 235 13.17 26.89 19.38
CA ASP A 235 12.92 28.26 19.83
C ASP A 235 12.31 29.17 18.76
N GLY A 236 11.97 28.58 17.61
CA GLY A 236 11.34 29.25 16.48
C GLY A 236 12.33 29.79 15.44
N LEU A 237 11.82 30.05 14.25
CA LEU A 237 12.57 30.58 13.11
C LEU A 237 12.32 32.08 12.96
N THR A 238 13.34 32.91 13.21
CA THR A 238 13.23 34.37 13.04
C THR A 238 13.35 34.74 11.56
N ILE A 239 12.34 35.41 11.04
CA ILE A 239 12.24 35.94 9.68
C ILE A 239 12.41 37.47 9.74
N LYS A 240 13.36 38.01 8.96
CA LYS A 240 13.71 39.45 8.90
C LYS A 240 13.52 40.08 7.52
N GLU A 241 13.19 39.29 6.52
CA GLU A 241 12.89 39.72 5.15
C GLU A 241 11.73 38.89 4.61
N THR A 242 11.02 39.39 3.62
CA THR A 242 9.88 38.65 3.03
C THR A 242 10.29 37.28 2.58
N THR A 243 9.65 36.26 3.17
CA THR A 243 10.08 34.87 3.05
C THR A 243 8.90 33.92 3.01
N VAL A 244 8.93 32.95 2.11
CA VAL A 244 8.07 31.76 2.14
C VAL A 244 8.74 30.70 2.99
N VAL A 245 8.08 30.29 4.08
CA VAL A 245 8.52 29.17 4.91
C VAL A 245 7.71 27.95 4.55
N ARG A 246 8.38 26.85 4.24
CA ARG A 246 7.77 25.54 4.00
C ARG A 246 8.26 24.57 5.04
N ILE A 247 7.35 23.83 5.66
CA ILE A 247 7.65 22.90 6.75
C ILE A 247 7.03 21.54 6.44
N ARG A 248 7.78 20.47 6.77
CA ARG A 248 7.35 19.09 6.66
C ARG A 248 7.82 18.31 7.89
N ALA A 249 7.00 17.40 8.40
CA ALA A 249 7.33 16.54 9.53
C ALA A 249 7.77 15.15 9.04
N PHE A 250 8.79 14.60 9.70
CA PHE A 250 9.41 13.31 9.39
C PHE A 250 9.47 12.43 10.64
N GLN A 251 9.07 11.18 10.49
CA GLN A 251 9.16 10.14 11.51
C GLN A 251 9.65 8.85 10.85
N PRO A 252 10.64 8.13 11.41
CA PRO A 252 10.98 6.80 10.93
C PRO A 252 9.74 5.90 10.81
N GLU A 253 9.70 5.03 9.81
CA GLU A 253 8.59 4.10 9.53
C GLU A 253 7.24 4.75 9.16
N TYR A 254 7.20 6.06 8.94
CA TYR A 254 6.03 6.77 8.46
C TYR A 254 6.33 7.51 7.15
N VAL A 255 5.36 7.53 6.25
CA VAL A 255 5.39 8.45 5.10
C VAL A 255 5.48 9.88 5.65
N PRO A 256 6.38 10.72 5.12
CA PRO A 256 6.48 12.11 5.57
C PRO A 256 5.15 12.87 5.44
N SER A 257 4.94 13.85 6.28
CA SER A 257 3.71 14.65 6.27
C SER A 257 3.50 15.40 4.96
N PRO A 258 2.29 15.90 4.67
CA PRO A 258 2.10 16.98 3.72
C PRO A 258 2.99 18.17 4.09
N THR A 259 3.36 18.97 3.07
CA THR A 259 4.08 20.23 3.30
C THR A 259 3.09 21.34 3.65
N VAL A 260 3.35 22.03 4.75
CA VAL A 260 2.66 23.29 5.11
C VAL A 260 3.51 24.46 4.66
N SER A 261 2.89 25.49 4.09
CA SER A 261 3.58 26.69 3.59
C SER A 261 2.88 27.93 4.10
N ALA A 262 3.66 28.94 4.47
CA ALA A 262 3.18 30.27 4.79
C ALA A 262 4.17 31.33 4.30
N THR A 263 3.65 32.49 3.90
CA THR A 263 4.45 33.66 3.50
C THR A 263 4.41 34.70 4.62
N TYR A 264 5.57 35.20 4.99
CA TYR A 264 5.75 36.28 5.96
C TYR A 264 6.32 37.47 5.22
N PHE A 265 5.51 38.50 5.07
CA PHE A 265 5.86 39.76 4.43
C PHE A 265 6.44 40.70 5.51
N ILE A 266 7.69 41.12 5.35
CA ILE A 266 8.38 41.97 6.33
C ILE A 266 8.56 43.37 5.77
N ASN A 267 7.98 44.37 6.42
CA ASN A 267 7.98 45.76 5.99
C ASN A 267 7.36 46.00 4.59
N ASP A 268 6.62 45.02 4.09
CA ASP A 268 5.87 45.19 2.82
C ASP A 268 4.54 45.90 3.06
N ASP A 269 4.13 46.74 2.09
CA ASP A 269 2.84 47.41 2.13
C ASP A 269 1.74 46.49 1.55
N PRO A 270 0.71 46.10 2.33
CA PRO A 270 -0.38 45.26 1.83
C PRO A 270 -1.20 45.93 0.71
N ALA A 271 -1.10 47.25 0.53
CA ALA A 271 -1.77 48.00 -0.53
C ALA A 271 -0.99 47.98 -1.86
N THR A 272 0.28 47.53 -1.87
CA THR A 272 1.08 47.45 -3.09
C THR A 272 0.73 46.14 -3.83
N PRO A 273 0.21 46.21 -5.08
CA PRO A 273 -0.02 44.98 -5.88
C PRO A 273 1.31 44.25 -6.13
N ILE A 274 1.31 42.93 -5.93
CA ILE A 274 2.41 42.04 -6.27
C ILE A 274 2.37 41.69 -7.76
#